data_1afcff335a07243c03f67e11737948ac
#
_entry.id   1afcff335a07243c03f67e11737948ac
#
_cell.length_a   1.000
_cell.length_b   1.000
_cell.length_c   1.000
_cell.angle_alpha   90.00
_cell.angle_beta   90.00
_cell.angle_gamma   90.00
#
_symmetry.space_group_name_H-M   'P 1'
#
loop_
_entity.id
_entity.type
_entity.pdbx_description
1 polymer ?
#
loop_
_entity_poly.entity_id
_entity_poly.type
_entity_poly.pdbx_seq_one_letter_code
_entity_poly.pdbx_strand_id
1 'polypeptide(L)'
;TQADNWFTAPSREACGSCHDNVNFATGEGHPLPQVSDNQCSNCHTPTGELDFDASIKGAHTVPTESSMLGGVRFTIEKVEDVGRGKKPTVTFTVKDKEGKGIPLSQMANTRLYMAGSTVDIPSYVREDALRADGPGDGRYYWTFQAAMPPDATGTWQFGIEGYRNTILLPG
;
A
#
# COMPACT_ATOMS: atom_id res chain seq x y z
N THR A 1 6.42 0.09 28.39
CA THR A 1 6.92 1.27 27.67
C THR A 1 5.74 2.15 27.28
N GLN A 2 5.95 3.44 27.07
CA GLN A 2 4.87 4.37 26.62
C GLN A 2 4.42 4.10 25.17
N ALA A 3 5.08 3.20 24.47
CA ALA A 3 4.78 2.86 23.08
C ALA A 3 3.35 2.32 22.86
N ASP A 4 2.76 1.73 23.88
CA ASP A 4 1.42 1.12 23.81
C ASP A 4 0.30 2.04 24.34
N ASN A 5 0.66 3.22 24.89
CA ASN A 5 -0.33 4.12 25.53
C ASN A 5 -1.43 4.58 24.56
N TRP A 6 -1.13 4.71 23.28
CA TRP A 6 -2.09 5.17 22.27
C TRP A 6 -3.34 4.27 22.17
N PHE A 7 -3.24 2.98 22.52
CA PHE A 7 -4.39 2.07 22.54
C PHE A 7 -4.75 1.57 23.95
N THR A 8 -3.78 1.48 24.88
CA THR A 8 -4.06 1.00 26.24
C THR A 8 -4.58 2.09 27.18
N ALA A 9 -4.30 3.35 26.87
CA ALA A 9 -4.74 4.52 27.63
C ALA A 9 -5.23 5.60 26.67
N PRO A 10 -6.36 5.37 25.96
CA PRO A 10 -6.88 6.32 24.97
C PRO A 10 -7.24 7.65 25.62
N SER A 11 -6.90 8.76 24.96
CA SER A 11 -7.22 10.11 25.39
C SER A 11 -7.76 10.96 24.25
N ARG A 12 -8.59 11.93 24.57
CA ARG A 12 -9.17 12.89 23.61
C ARG A 12 -8.10 13.66 22.85
N GLU A 13 -7.00 14.03 23.51
CA GLU A 13 -5.89 14.75 22.89
C GLU A 13 -5.17 13.87 21.86
N ALA A 14 -4.86 12.62 22.22
CA ALA A 14 -4.19 11.71 21.32
C ALA A 14 -5.08 11.35 20.12
N CYS A 15 -6.33 10.98 20.35
CA CYS A 15 -7.27 10.61 19.29
C CYS A 15 -7.62 11.80 18.40
N GLY A 16 -7.90 12.96 19.00
CA GLY A 16 -8.27 14.19 18.31
C GLY A 16 -7.13 14.80 17.46
N SER A 17 -5.88 14.34 17.64
CA SER A 17 -4.78 14.79 16.79
C SER A 17 -4.87 14.29 15.34
N CYS A 18 -5.62 13.19 15.11
CA CYS A 18 -5.86 12.61 13.79
C CYS A 18 -7.36 12.57 13.42
N HIS A 19 -8.24 12.42 14.42
CA HIS A 19 -9.69 12.47 14.26
C HIS A 19 -10.21 13.90 14.44
N ASP A 20 -9.81 14.80 13.58
CA ASP A 20 -10.08 16.25 13.62
C ASP A 20 -11.55 16.61 13.35
N ASN A 21 -12.34 15.65 12.84
CA ASN A 21 -13.78 15.78 12.64
C ASN A 21 -14.62 15.47 13.90
N VAL A 22 -13.98 15.22 15.04
CA VAL A 22 -14.64 14.89 16.31
C VAL A 22 -14.51 16.03 17.31
N ASN A 23 -15.66 16.54 17.79
CA ASN A 23 -15.70 17.44 18.91
C ASN A 23 -16.18 16.72 20.17
N PHE A 24 -15.26 16.32 21.01
CA PHE A 24 -15.55 15.57 22.23
C PHE A 24 -16.41 16.34 23.23
N ALA A 25 -16.33 17.67 23.26
CA ALA A 25 -17.10 18.49 24.21
C ALA A 25 -18.59 18.55 23.84
N THR A 26 -18.91 18.61 22.55
CA THR A 26 -20.29 18.71 22.05
C THR A 26 -20.87 17.35 21.63
N GLY A 27 -20.02 16.37 21.36
CA GLY A 27 -20.39 15.09 20.77
C GLY A 27 -20.55 15.13 19.25
N GLU A 28 -20.20 16.23 18.59
CA GLU A 28 -20.22 16.28 17.13
C GLU A 28 -19.19 15.30 16.55
N GLY A 29 -19.62 14.42 15.63
CA GLY A 29 -18.82 13.34 15.12
C GLY A 29 -18.54 12.18 16.11
N HIS A 30 -19.18 12.21 17.29
CA HIS A 30 -19.09 11.18 18.33
C HIS A 30 -20.50 10.92 18.92
N PRO A 31 -20.84 9.67 19.30
CA PRO A 31 -22.18 9.33 19.77
C PRO A 31 -22.68 10.14 20.97
N LEU A 32 -21.78 10.57 21.84
CA LEU A 32 -22.10 11.34 23.04
C LEU A 32 -20.97 12.34 23.33
N PRO A 33 -21.25 13.48 24.03
CA PRO A 33 -20.21 14.32 24.59
C PRO A 33 -19.28 13.51 25.51
N GLN A 34 -17.98 13.68 25.35
CA GLN A 34 -16.97 12.99 26.14
C GLN A 34 -16.06 14.03 26.80
N VAL A 35 -16.27 14.30 28.07
CA VAL A 35 -15.55 15.33 28.80
C VAL A 35 -14.40 14.79 29.68
N SER A 36 -14.24 13.47 29.75
CA SER A 36 -13.22 12.80 30.55
C SER A 36 -12.65 11.59 29.81
N ASP A 37 -11.36 11.37 29.88
CA ASP A 37 -10.70 10.23 29.24
C ASP A 37 -10.94 8.91 29.96
N ASN A 38 -11.41 8.96 31.20
CA ASN A 38 -11.63 7.77 32.05
C ASN A 38 -12.72 6.81 31.53
N GLN A 39 -13.51 7.22 30.54
CA GLN A 39 -14.61 6.41 30.01
C GLN A 39 -14.39 5.96 28.56
N CYS A 40 -13.30 6.37 27.92
CA CYS A 40 -13.02 6.03 26.52
C CYS A 40 -13.03 4.50 26.30
N SER A 41 -12.39 3.77 27.19
CA SER A 41 -12.28 2.30 27.11
C SER A 41 -13.62 1.54 27.32
N ASN A 42 -14.69 2.20 27.75
CA ASN A 42 -15.99 1.57 27.88
C ASN A 42 -16.60 1.21 26.51
N CYS A 43 -16.25 1.98 25.47
CA CYS A 43 -16.73 1.76 24.11
C CYS A 43 -15.57 1.43 23.15
N HIS A 44 -14.38 2.00 23.38
CA HIS A 44 -13.18 1.78 22.59
C HIS A 44 -12.28 0.76 23.27
N THR A 45 -12.51 -0.53 23.00
CA THR A 45 -11.67 -1.60 23.55
C THR A 45 -10.23 -1.47 23.04
N PRO A 46 -9.22 -1.57 23.91
CA PRO A 46 -7.82 -1.40 23.53
C PRO A 46 -7.35 -2.38 22.44
N THR A 47 -7.66 -3.67 22.62
CA THR A 47 -7.26 -4.75 21.72
C THR A 47 -8.43 -5.70 21.48
N GLY A 48 -8.50 -6.24 20.28
CA GLY A 48 -9.38 -7.35 19.92
C GLY A 48 -8.61 -8.63 19.64
N GLU A 49 -9.27 -9.59 19.03
CA GLU A 49 -8.69 -10.88 18.68
C GLU A 49 -8.06 -10.91 17.30
N LEU A 50 -8.49 -10.00 16.42
CA LEU A 50 -8.10 -9.98 15.01
C LEU A 50 -7.54 -8.61 14.60
N ASP A 51 -6.65 -8.64 13.62
CA ASP A 51 -6.28 -7.42 12.90
C ASP A 51 -7.51 -6.85 12.17
N PHE A 52 -7.62 -5.53 12.09
CA PHE A 52 -8.73 -4.81 11.46
C PHE A 52 -10.09 -4.98 12.14
N ASP A 53 -10.14 -5.50 13.37
CA ASP A 53 -11.36 -5.51 14.16
C ASP A 53 -11.70 -4.10 14.70
N ALA A 54 -12.81 -3.98 15.41
CA ALA A 54 -13.29 -2.70 15.93
C ALA A 54 -12.54 -2.18 17.17
N SER A 55 -11.51 -2.89 17.65
CA SER A 55 -10.66 -2.40 18.74
C SER A 55 -9.78 -1.25 18.27
N ILE A 56 -9.26 -0.45 19.20
CA ILE A 56 -8.34 0.64 18.84
C ILE A 56 -7.14 0.09 18.06
N LYS A 57 -6.51 -0.96 18.56
CA LYS A 57 -5.35 -1.56 17.90
C LYS A 57 -5.72 -2.18 16.56
N GLY A 58 -6.83 -2.90 16.49
CA GLY A 58 -7.29 -3.56 15.27
C GLY A 58 -7.63 -2.58 14.17
N ALA A 59 -8.38 -1.51 14.49
CA ALA A 59 -8.76 -0.47 13.54
C ALA A 59 -7.55 0.33 12.99
N HIS A 60 -6.42 0.34 13.71
CA HIS A 60 -5.18 1.02 13.30
C HIS A 60 -4.10 0.03 12.84
N THR A 61 -4.45 -1.22 12.57
CA THR A 61 -3.48 -2.19 12.05
C THR A 61 -2.93 -1.74 10.70
N VAL A 62 -1.60 -1.65 10.62
CA VAL A 62 -0.92 -1.34 9.36
C VAL A 62 -0.93 -2.60 8.48
N PRO A 63 -1.48 -2.53 7.25
CA PRO A 63 -1.62 -3.72 6.40
C PRO A 63 -0.33 -4.50 6.16
N THR A 64 0.82 -3.81 6.09
CA THR A 64 2.13 -4.45 5.90
C THR A 64 2.62 -5.22 7.13
N GLU A 65 2.07 -4.94 8.30
CA GLU A 65 2.41 -5.57 9.58
C GLU A 65 1.40 -6.64 10.00
N SER A 66 0.24 -6.70 9.32
CA SER A 66 -0.81 -7.65 9.63
C SER A 66 -0.34 -9.10 9.45
N SER A 67 -0.61 -9.94 10.46
CA SER A 67 -0.39 -11.38 10.37
C SER A 67 -1.41 -12.06 9.45
N MET A 68 -2.58 -11.44 9.26
CA MET A 68 -3.67 -11.98 8.43
C MET A 68 -3.46 -11.74 6.94
N LEU A 69 -2.64 -10.76 6.57
CA LEU A 69 -2.37 -10.43 5.17
C LEU A 69 -1.08 -11.09 4.69
N GLY A 70 -1.14 -11.78 3.57
CA GLY A 70 0.04 -12.36 2.93
C GLY A 70 0.99 -11.32 2.33
N GLY A 71 0.58 -10.05 2.28
CA GLY A 71 1.38 -8.98 1.71
C GLY A 71 1.60 -9.09 0.20
N VAL A 72 2.18 -8.06 -0.38
CA VAL A 72 2.69 -8.05 -1.76
C VAL A 72 3.98 -7.25 -1.77
N ARG A 73 5.04 -7.85 -2.28
CA ARG A 73 6.33 -7.21 -2.49
C ARG A 73 6.67 -7.23 -3.96
N PHE A 74 6.92 -6.07 -4.53
CA PHE A 74 7.44 -5.91 -5.87
C PHE A 74 8.93 -5.64 -5.83
N THR A 75 9.66 -6.19 -6.79
CA THR A 75 11.07 -5.87 -7.02
C THR A 75 11.31 -5.78 -8.51
N ILE A 76 11.79 -4.64 -9.00
CA ILE A 76 12.33 -4.52 -10.36
C ILE A 76 13.76 -5.07 -10.32
N GLU A 77 14.00 -6.17 -11.05
CA GLU A 77 15.31 -6.83 -11.08
C GLU A 77 16.19 -6.26 -12.20
N LYS A 78 15.59 -5.90 -13.33
CA LYS A 78 16.32 -5.46 -14.52
C LYS A 78 15.44 -4.60 -15.41
N VAL A 79 16.05 -3.63 -16.07
CA VAL A 79 15.46 -2.89 -17.19
C VAL A 79 16.41 -2.94 -18.36
N GLU A 80 15.92 -3.38 -19.52
CA GLU A 80 16.67 -3.55 -20.76
C GLU A 80 16.08 -2.67 -21.86
N ASP A 81 16.81 -2.52 -22.95
CA ASP A 81 16.43 -1.74 -24.14
C ASP A 81 16.05 -0.27 -23.81
N VAL A 82 16.72 0.29 -22.82
CA VAL A 82 16.56 1.70 -22.45
C VAL A 82 17.29 2.57 -23.46
N GLY A 83 16.57 3.52 -24.08
CA GLY A 83 17.15 4.45 -25.05
C GLY A 83 16.10 5.16 -25.90
N ARG A 84 16.52 6.22 -26.56
CA ARG A 84 15.65 7.04 -27.44
C ARG A 84 14.93 6.19 -28.47
N GLY A 85 13.60 6.30 -28.51
CA GLY A 85 12.75 5.57 -29.45
C GLY A 85 12.65 4.07 -29.20
N LYS A 86 13.32 3.53 -28.18
CA LYS A 86 13.23 2.12 -27.81
C LYS A 86 12.07 1.86 -26.86
N LYS A 87 11.61 0.63 -26.83
CA LYS A 87 10.58 0.11 -25.92
C LYS A 87 11.27 -0.67 -24.81
N PRO A 88 11.40 -0.11 -23.59
CA PRO A 88 12.06 -0.79 -22.50
C PRO A 88 11.36 -2.09 -22.08
N THR A 89 12.14 -3.07 -21.69
CA THR A 89 11.64 -4.31 -21.07
C THR A 89 12.04 -4.33 -19.60
N VAL A 90 11.04 -4.46 -18.72
CA VAL A 90 11.22 -4.54 -17.28
C VAL A 90 11.03 -5.98 -16.82
N THR A 91 12.04 -6.55 -16.17
CA THR A 91 11.93 -7.81 -15.44
C THR A 91 11.67 -7.50 -13.98
N PHE A 92 10.63 -8.12 -13.41
CA PHE A 92 10.22 -7.85 -12.03
C PHE A 92 9.70 -9.10 -11.33
N THR A 93 9.68 -9.07 -10.01
CA THR A 93 9.05 -10.12 -9.20
C THR A 93 7.87 -9.57 -8.40
N VAL A 94 6.90 -10.47 -8.17
CA VAL A 94 5.75 -10.28 -7.30
C VAL A 94 5.74 -11.41 -6.28
N LYS A 95 5.98 -11.11 -5.01
CA LYS A 95 6.10 -12.11 -3.95
C LYS A 95 5.26 -11.70 -2.74
N ASP A 96 4.86 -12.68 -1.94
CA ASP A 96 4.29 -12.43 -0.62
C ASP A 96 5.38 -12.10 0.42
N LYS A 97 4.98 -11.88 1.67
CA LYS A 97 5.91 -11.57 2.76
C LYS A 97 6.84 -12.72 3.13
N GLU A 98 6.46 -13.96 2.83
CA GLU A 98 7.28 -15.16 2.99
C GLU A 98 8.24 -15.39 1.82
N GLY A 99 8.16 -14.57 0.77
CA GLY A 99 9.01 -14.67 -0.42
C GLY A 99 8.49 -15.64 -1.49
N LYS A 100 7.28 -16.19 -1.32
CA LYS A 100 6.63 -17.06 -2.30
C LYS A 100 6.11 -16.22 -3.46
N GLY A 101 6.29 -16.71 -4.69
CA GLY A 101 5.79 -16.06 -5.90
C GLY A 101 4.26 -15.97 -5.94
N ILE A 102 3.76 -14.81 -6.33
CA ILE A 102 2.33 -14.55 -6.51
C ILE A 102 2.01 -14.55 -8.02
N PRO A 103 1.12 -15.43 -8.50
CA PRO A 103 0.62 -15.36 -9.88
C PRO A 103 -0.10 -14.03 -10.14
N LEU A 104 0.13 -13.41 -11.30
CA LEU A 104 -0.56 -12.16 -11.67
C LEU A 104 -2.08 -12.30 -11.74
N SER A 105 -2.59 -13.50 -11.97
CA SER A 105 -4.03 -13.80 -11.91
C SER A 105 -4.64 -13.62 -10.51
N GLN A 106 -3.83 -13.57 -9.46
CA GLN A 106 -4.26 -13.27 -8.09
C GLN A 106 -4.15 -11.78 -7.74
N MET A 107 -3.61 -10.97 -8.65
CA MET A 107 -3.52 -9.53 -8.47
C MET A 107 -4.78 -8.86 -9.03
N ALA A 108 -5.28 -7.87 -8.31
CA ALA A 108 -6.37 -7.01 -8.80
C ALA A 108 -5.84 -5.91 -9.70
N ASN A 109 -4.57 -5.54 -9.50
CA ASN A 109 -3.89 -4.51 -10.27
C ASN A 109 -2.38 -4.74 -10.23
N THR A 110 -1.71 -4.54 -11.36
CA THR A 110 -0.25 -4.44 -11.48
C THR A 110 0.07 -3.46 -12.59
N ARG A 111 0.75 -2.37 -12.26
CA ARG A 111 1.08 -1.31 -13.21
C ARG A 111 2.56 -1.00 -13.17
N LEU A 112 3.10 -0.77 -14.35
CA LEU A 112 4.46 -0.29 -14.54
C LEU A 112 4.45 1.16 -15.00
N TYR A 113 5.44 1.90 -14.53
CA TYR A 113 5.64 3.32 -14.83
C TYR A 113 7.01 3.51 -15.45
N MET A 114 7.08 4.39 -16.43
CA MET A 114 8.30 4.91 -17.01
C MET A 114 8.22 6.42 -16.98
N ALA A 115 9.13 7.07 -16.29
CA ALA A 115 9.12 8.50 -16.04
C ALA A 115 10.52 9.12 -16.21
N GLY A 116 10.59 10.32 -16.77
CA GLY A 116 11.85 11.06 -16.96
C GLY A 116 11.64 12.43 -17.60
N SER A 117 12.67 13.28 -17.59
CA SER A 117 13.91 13.06 -16.83
C SER A 117 13.69 13.28 -15.33
N THR A 118 14.54 12.67 -14.48
CA THR A 118 14.37 12.75 -13.02
C THR A 118 14.66 14.12 -12.40
N VAL A 119 15.14 15.09 -13.17
CA VAL A 119 15.39 16.46 -12.69
C VAL A 119 14.07 17.22 -12.51
N ASP A 120 13.14 17.01 -13.42
CA ASP A 120 11.77 17.53 -13.36
C ASP A 120 10.90 16.60 -14.21
N ILE A 121 10.14 15.73 -13.60
CA ILE A 121 9.36 14.71 -14.29
C ILE A 121 8.15 15.36 -14.98
N PRO A 122 8.27 15.84 -16.22
CA PRO A 122 7.19 16.55 -16.89
C PRO A 122 6.05 15.63 -17.33
N SER A 123 6.35 14.34 -17.47
CA SER A 123 5.38 13.34 -17.91
C SER A 123 5.82 11.94 -17.50
N TYR A 124 4.87 11.02 -17.49
CA TYR A 124 5.13 9.60 -17.28
C TYR A 124 4.23 8.74 -18.18
N VAL A 125 4.69 7.55 -18.47
CA VAL A 125 3.92 6.49 -19.10
C VAL A 125 3.52 5.49 -18.04
N ARG A 126 2.25 5.07 -18.04
CA ARG A 126 1.71 4.02 -17.15
C ARG A 126 1.07 2.94 -18.01
N GLU A 127 1.45 1.69 -17.79
CA GLU A 127 0.90 0.55 -18.50
C GLU A 127 0.44 -0.53 -17.52
N ASP A 128 -0.65 -1.22 -17.89
CA ASP A 128 -1.18 -2.37 -17.16
C ASP A 128 -0.33 -3.60 -17.49
N ALA A 129 0.30 -4.17 -16.48
CA ALA A 129 1.18 -5.32 -16.58
C ALA A 129 0.56 -6.62 -16.01
N LEU A 130 -0.77 -6.69 -15.81
CA LEU A 130 -1.44 -7.93 -15.38
C LEU A 130 -1.27 -9.11 -16.34
N ARG A 131 -0.93 -8.82 -17.61
CA ARG A 131 -0.66 -9.81 -18.64
C ARG A 131 0.82 -9.94 -18.99
N ALA A 132 1.70 -9.52 -18.07
CA ALA A 132 3.13 -9.69 -18.27
C ALA A 132 3.48 -11.18 -18.43
N ASP A 133 4.42 -11.45 -19.32
CA ASP A 133 4.89 -12.81 -19.57
C ASP A 133 5.79 -13.28 -18.41
N GLY A 134 5.86 -14.60 -18.21
CA GLY A 134 6.70 -15.19 -17.19
C GLY A 134 6.34 -16.63 -16.88
N PRO A 135 7.20 -17.34 -16.14
CA PRO A 135 6.98 -18.75 -15.79
C PRO A 135 5.83 -18.97 -14.79
N GLY A 136 5.25 -17.91 -14.21
CA GLY A 136 4.14 -18.02 -13.26
C GLY A 136 4.56 -18.26 -11.81
N ASP A 137 5.84 -18.23 -11.52
CA ASP A 137 6.46 -18.44 -10.18
C ASP A 137 6.69 -17.14 -9.40
N GLY A 138 6.08 -16.06 -9.85
CA GLY A 138 6.26 -14.73 -9.27
C GLY A 138 7.33 -13.88 -9.96
N ARG A 139 7.95 -14.36 -11.05
CA ARG A 139 8.88 -13.59 -11.87
C ARG A 139 8.27 -13.34 -13.25
N TYR A 140 8.31 -12.06 -13.70
CA TYR A 140 7.62 -11.60 -14.90
C TYR A 140 8.49 -10.62 -15.68
N TYR A 141 8.17 -10.44 -16.97
CA TYR A 141 8.74 -9.43 -17.82
C TYR A 141 7.66 -8.74 -18.65
N TRP A 142 7.80 -7.43 -18.81
CA TRP A 142 6.92 -6.59 -19.59
C TRP A 142 7.71 -5.68 -20.49
N THR A 143 7.44 -5.74 -21.79
CA THR A 143 7.97 -4.76 -22.75
C THR A 143 6.93 -3.66 -22.92
N PHE A 144 7.31 -2.44 -22.60
CA PHE A 144 6.43 -1.28 -22.77
C PHE A 144 5.93 -1.17 -24.20
N GLN A 145 4.65 -0.88 -24.37
CA GLN A 145 4.05 -0.58 -25.67
C GLN A 145 4.47 0.81 -26.14
N ALA A 146 4.58 1.75 -25.22
CA ALA A 146 5.11 3.08 -25.49
C ALA A 146 6.64 3.04 -25.57
N ALA A 147 7.18 3.67 -26.62
CA ALA A 147 8.62 3.89 -26.73
C ALA A 147 9.04 5.08 -25.85
N MET A 148 10.30 5.08 -25.41
CA MET A 148 10.91 6.28 -24.84
C MET A 148 10.91 7.41 -25.88
N PRO A 149 10.71 8.68 -25.46
CA PRO A 149 10.73 9.81 -26.38
C PRO A 149 12.00 9.85 -27.24
N PRO A 150 11.91 10.26 -28.50
CA PRO A 150 13.07 10.31 -29.39
C PRO A 150 14.11 11.37 -28.96
N ASP A 151 13.69 12.33 -28.15
CA ASP A 151 14.49 13.37 -27.54
C ASP A 151 14.85 13.10 -26.07
N ALA A 152 14.56 11.89 -25.57
CA ALA A 152 14.85 11.50 -24.20
C ALA A 152 16.30 11.80 -23.80
N THR A 153 16.47 12.49 -22.68
CA THR A 153 17.78 12.83 -22.09
C THR A 153 17.75 12.58 -20.59
N GLY A 154 18.92 12.59 -19.96
CA GLY A 154 19.05 12.44 -18.51
C GLY A 154 18.70 11.05 -18.00
N THR A 155 18.43 10.96 -16.73
CA THR A 155 18.07 9.71 -16.02
C THR A 155 16.57 9.48 -16.05
N TRP A 156 16.18 8.23 -16.29
CA TRP A 156 14.78 7.79 -16.28
C TRP A 156 14.53 6.83 -15.12
N GLN A 157 13.34 6.87 -14.57
CA GLN A 157 12.89 6.00 -13.50
C GLN A 157 11.85 5.01 -14.00
N PHE A 158 11.93 3.80 -13.45
CA PHE A 158 10.90 2.78 -13.63
C PHE A 158 10.32 2.44 -12.27
N GLY A 159 9.00 2.42 -12.20
CA GLY A 159 8.26 2.11 -10.97
C GLY A 159 7.27 1.00 -11.21
N ILE A 160 6.88 0.34 -10.12
CA ILE A 160 5.83 -0.67 -10.12
C ILE A 160 4.91 -0.46 -8.93
N GLU A 161 3.61 -0.60 -9.17
CA GLU A 161 2.59 -0.63 -8.14
C GLU A 161 1.59 -1.75 -8.40
N GLY A 162 0.87 -2.13 -7.37
CA GLY A 162 -0.22 -3.07 -7.50
C GLY A 162 -0.79 -3.48 -6.15
N TYR A 163 -1.91 -4.19 -6.21
CA TYR A 163 -2.56 -4.75 -5.05
C TYR A 163 -3.35 -6.02 -5.40
N ARG A 164 -3.64 -6.81 -4.39
CA ARG A 164 -4.60 -7.91 -4.47
C ARG A 164 -5.68 -7.75 -3.42
N ASN A 165 -6.88 -8.23 -3.72
CA ASN A 165 -7.96 -8.28 -2.75
C ASN A 165 -7.76 -9.50 -1.83
N THR A 166 -8.04 -9.33 -0.55
CA THR A 166 -7.99 -10.40 0.44
C THR A 166 -9.30 -10.39 1.23
N ILE A 167 -9.90 -11.56 1.40
CA ILE A 167 -11.02 -11.74 2.32
C ILE A 167 -10.41 -12.08 3.68
N LEU A 168 -10.64 -11.23 4.67
CA LEU A 168 -10.08 -11.39 6.01
C LEU A 168 -10.90 -12.34 6.89
N LEU A 169 -12.20 -12.38 6.65
CA LEU A 169 -13.12 -13.27 7.34
C LEU A 169 -13.91 -14.05 6.30
N PRO A 170 -14.06 -15.38 6.46
CA PRO A 170 -15.03 -16.10 5.65
C PRO A 170 -16.41 -15.56 5.97
N GLY A 171 -17.14 -15.16 4.94
CA GLY A 171 -18.54 -14.75 5.03
C GLY A 171 -19.46 -15.90 5.43
#